data_62f4e49824e1eea68f4957c2364d0ecd
#
_entry.id   62f4e49824e1eea68f4957c2364d0ecd
#
_cell.length_a   1.000
_cell.length_b   1.000
_cell.length_c   1.000
_cell.angle_alpha   90.00
_cell.angle_beta   90.00
_cell.angle_gamma   90.00
#
_symmetry.space_group_name_H-M   'P 1'
#
loop_
_entity.id
_entity.type
_entity.pdbx_description
1 polymer ?
#
loop_
_entity_poly.entity_id
_entity_poly.type
_entity_poly.pdbx_seq_one_letter_code
_entity_poly.pdbx_strand_id
1 'polypeptide(L)'
;MRTLKSLVKIICTNVRYRNNIQGRGKIGLCSGDCLKIDRTAKLALKGNLHLNNDKDGNNGRSSILRMDANSTIECQNFSFTYGADVILFKNSKLVLGNSYLNSNCKIRCHNLITIGDGCVISHDFTVMDSDAHELDGSRNTNPVHIGNHVWIGTRVTILNGVTVGDGAVIAAGSVVTKDVAPNSLVGGVPAKMIKSKVEWKV
;
A
#
# COMPACT_ATOMS: atom_id res chain seq x y z
N MET A 1 -15.52 -17.51 6.25
CA MET A 1 -16.43 -17.79 5.11
C MET A 1 -16.99 -16.46 4.60
N ARG A 2 -16.79 -16.10 3.31
CA ARG A 2 -17.34 -14.85 2.76
C ARG A 2 -18.88 -14.93 2.77
N THR A 3 -19.55 -13.89 3.24
CA THR A 3 -21.01 -13.83 3.22
C THR A 3 -21.52 -13.67 1.79
N LEU A 4 -22.77 -14.10 1.52
CA LEU A 4 -23.43 -13.92 0.20
C LEU A 4 -23.41 -12.43 -0.22
N LYS A 5 -23.60 -11.51 0.73
CA LYS A 5 -23.53 -10.05 0.49
C LYS A 5 -22.15 -9.62 -0.02
N SER A 6 -21.06 -10.16 0.53
CA SER A 6 -19.71 -9.83 0.05
C SER A 6 -19.42 -10.41 -1.33
N LEU A 7 -19.92 -11.60 -1.65
CA LEU A 7 -19.78 -12.19 -2.99
C LEU A 7 -20.50 -11.35 -4.04
N VAL A 8 -21.75 -10.97 -3.79
CA VAL A 8 -22.54 -10.09 -4.69
C VAL A 8 -21.80 -8.77 -4.89
N LYS A 9 -21.28 -8.15 -3.82
CA LYS A 9 -20.54 -6.90 -3.92
C LYS A 9 -19.28 -7.03 -4.77
N ILE A 10 -18.51 -8.11 -4.62
CA ILE A 10 -17.32 -8.39 -5.44
C ILE A 10 -17.70 -8.46 -6.91
N ILE A 11 -18.75 -9.21 -7.26
CA ILE A 11 -19.22 -9.35 -8.64
C ILE A 11 -19.64 -8.00 -9.19
N CYS A 12 -20.54 -7.29 -8.49
CA CYS A 12 -21.03 -5.97 -8.92
C CYS A 12 -19.88 -4.97 -9.10
N THR A 13 -18.90 -4.97 -8.23
CA THR A 13 -17.74 -4.07 -8.32
C THR A 13 -16.88 -4.39 -9.53
N ASN A 14 -16.54 -5.64 -9.76
CA ASN A 14 -15.73 -6.02 -10.92
C ASN A 14 -16.47 -5.77 -12.25
N VAL A 15 -17.80 -5.89 -12.27
CA VAL A 15 -18.63 -5.50 -13.41
C VAL A 15 -18.65 -3.98 -13.59
N ARG A 16 -18.86 -3.21 -12.49
CA ARG A 16 -18.91 -1.75 -12.52
C ARG A 16 -17.63 -1.13 -13.06
N TYR A 17 -16.48 -1.64 -12.61
CA TYR A 17 -15.16 -1.11 -12.97
C TYR A 17 -14.45 -1.93 -14.06
N ARG A 18 -15.17 -2.76 -14.82
CA ARG A 18 -14.57 -3.61 -15.87
C ARG A 18 -13.73 -2.85 -16.89
N ASN A 19 -14.09 -1.61 -17.20
CA ASN A 19 -13.36 -0.77 -18.14
C ASN A 19 -12.08 -0.19 -17.56
N ASN A 20 -11.95 -0.14 -16.23
CA ASN A 20 -10.76 0.27 -15.52
C ASN A 20 -9.80 -0.90 -15.32
N ILE A 21 -10.30 -2.14 -15.27
CA ILE A 21 -9.51 -3.35 -14.97
C ILE A 21 -8.88 -3.88 -16.24
N GLN A 22 -7.56 -4.00 -16.23
CA GLN A 22 -6.74 -4.62 -17.26
C GLN A 22 -6.07 -5.88 -16.69
N GLY A 23 -6.12 -7.00 -17.42
CA GLY A 23 -5.55 -8.26 -16.97
C GLY A 23 -6.58 -9.27 -16.45
N ARG A 24 -6.11 -10.32 -15.78
CA ARG A 24 -6.95 -11.45 -15.32
C ARG A 24 -7.33 -11.37 -13.84
N GLY A 25 -6.73 -10.45 -13.09
CA GLY A 25 -6.97 -10.29 -11.67
C GLY A 25 -8.31 -9.68 -11.35
N LYS A 26 -8.71 -9.76 -10.08
CA LYS A 26 -9.98 -9.24 -9.56
C LYS A 26 -9.76 -8.39 -8.32
N ILE A 27 -10.68 -7.48 -8.08
CA ILE A 27 -10.77 -6.75 -6.81
C ILE A 27 -11.61 -7.57 -5.84
N GLY A 28 -11.02 -7.93 -4.70
CA GLY A 28 -11.72 -8.56 -3.59
C GLY A 28 -12.10 -7.53 -2.52
N LEU A 29 -13.32 -7.58 -2.00
CA LEU A 29 -13.90 -6.60 -1.09
C LEU A 29 -14.70 -7.25 0.02
N CYS A 30 -14.94 -6.50 1.12
CA CYS A 30 -15.97 -6.77 2.12
C CYS A 30 -17.12 -5.75 2.05
N SER A 31 -18.21 -6.01 2.78
CA SER A 31 -19.47 -5.28 2.61
C SER A 31 -19.38 -3.78 2.91
N GLY A 32 -18.53 -3.34 3.82
CA GLY A 32 -18.36 -1.92 4.20
C GLY A 32 -17.38 -1.12 3.33
N ASP A 33 -16.57 -1.78 2.47
CA ASP A 33 -15.51 -1.09 1.74
C ASP A 33 -16.05 -0.08 0.73
N CYS A 34 -15.32 1.03 0.55
CA CYS A 34 -15.67 2.11 -0.36
C CYS A 34 -14.65 2.23 -1.50
N LEU A 35 -15.12 2.16 -2.74
CA LEU A 35 -14.33 2.42 -3.93
C LEU A 35 -14.82 3.67 -4.64
N LYS A 36 -13.89 4.56 -4.96
CA LYS A 36 -14.11 5.73 -5.81
C LYS A 36 -13.01 5.72 -6.87
N ILE A 37 -13.32 5.21 -8.06
CA ILE A 37 -12.34 5.06 -9.15
C ILE A 37 -12.81 5.94 -10.30
N ASP A 38 -11.97 6.91 -10.67
CA ASP A 38 -12.22 7.75 -11.85
C ASP A 38 -12.26 6.90 -13.12
N ARG A 39 -13.06 7.33 -14.10
CA ARG A 39 -13.24 6.61 -15.37
C ARG A 39 -11.97 6.43 -16.18
N THR A 40 -10.97 7.30 -15.99
CA THR A 40 -9.69 7.28 -16.69
C THR A 40 -8.60 6.53 -15.92
N ALA A 41 -8.85 6.18 -14.64
CA ALA A 41 -7.90 5.43 -13.82
C ALA A 41 -7.80 3.97 -14.29
N LYS A 42 -6.63 3.35 -14.09
CA LYS A 42 -6.34 1.99 -14.56
C LYS A 42 -5.91 1.07 -13.42
N LEU A 43 -6.41 -0.15 -13.46
CA LEU A 43 -6.07 -1.25 -12.55
C LEU A 43 -5.46 -2.38 -13.39
N ALA A 44 -4.14 -2.39 -13.55
CA ALA A 44 -3.41 -3.43 -14.24
C ALA A 44 -3.18 -4.62 -13.29
N LEU A 45 -4.15 -5.52 -13.24
CA LEU A 45 -4.19 -6.65 -12.30
C LEU A 45 -3.68 -7.92 -12.95
N LYS A 46 -2.43 -8.31 -12.70
CA LYS A 46 -1.90 -9.63 -13.07
C LYS A 46 -2.45 -10.72 -12.14
N GLY A 47 -2.66 -10.39 -10.88
CA GLY A 47 -3.30 -11.20 -9.85
C GLY A 47 -4.34 -10.39 -9.07
N ASN A 48 -4.75 -10.87 -7.91
CA ASN A 48 -5.84 -10.26 -7.17
C ASN A 48 -5.39 -9.09 -6.27
N LEU A 49 -6.19 -8.05 -6.23
CA LEU A 49 -6.10 -6.98 -5.24
C LEU A 49 -7.22 -7.16 -4.21
N HIS A 50 -6.86 -7.52 -2.97
CA HIS A 50 -7.81 -7.66 -1.89
C HIS A 50 -7.79 -6.42 -0.99
N LEU A 51 -8.95 -5.79 -0.83
CA LEU A 51 -9.22 -4.83 0.23
C LEU A 51 -10.01 -5.55 1.32
N ASN A 52 -9.60 -5.37 2.57
CA ASN A 52 -10.26 -6.01 3.71
C ASN A 52 -10.25 -7.55 3.63
N ASN A 53 -9.04 -8.13 3.50
CA ASN A 53 -8.86 -9.58 3.49
C ASN A 53 -8.69 -10.12 4.92
N ASP A 54 -9.69 -9.89 5.77
CA ASP A 54 -9.71 -10.43 7.12
C ASP A 54 -10.28 -11.86 7.10
N LYS A 55 -9.52 -12.82 7.59
CA LYS A 55 -9.93 -14.22 7.67
C LYS A 55 -10.91 -14.46 8.84
N ASP A 56 -10.86 -13.61 9.85
CA ASP A 56 -11.61 -13.78 11.10
C ASP A 56 -12.95 -13.04 11.12
N GLY A 57 -13.31 -12.42 10.01
CA GLY A 57 -14.55 -11.67 9.87
C GLY A 57 -14.35 -10.16 9.96
N ASN A 58 -15.34 -9.44 9.46
CA ASN A 58 -15.31 -7.99 9.36
C ASN A 58 -15.28 -7.34 10.75
N ASN A 59 -14.12 -6.87 11.20
CA ASN A 59 -13.94 -6.10 12.42
C ASN A 59 -14.61 -4.70 12.39
N GLY A 60 -15.58 -4.49 11.48
CA GLY A 60 -16.37 -3.27 11.38
C GLY A 60 -15.66 -2.08 10.74
N ARG A 61 -14.37 -2.19 10.42
CA ARG A 61 -13.62 -1.10 9.77
C ARG A 61 -13.54 -1.31 8.28
N SER A 62 -14.19 -0.40 7.56
CA SER A 62 -14.20 -0.40 6.09
C SER A 62 -12.87 0.10 5.55
N SER A 63 -12.45 -0.45 4.42
CA SER A 63 -11.33 0.05 3.63
C SER A 63 -11.81 1.03 2.56
N ILE A 64 -10.96 1.98 2.22
CA ILE A 64 -11.20 2.99 1.19
C ILE A 64 -10.14 2.85 0.11
N LEU A 65 -10.56 2.79 -1.15
CA LEU A 65 -9.70 2.99 -2.31
C LEU A 65 -10.26 4.13 -3.15
N ARG A 66 -9.50 5.23 -3.22
CA ARG A 66 -9.77 6.33 -4.14
C ARG A 66 -8.68 6.42 -5.19
N MET A 67 -9.09 6.46 -6.43
CA MET A 67 -8.22 6.64 -7.59
C MET A 67 -8.71 7.82 -8.41
N ASP A 68 -7.94 8.90 -8.42
CA ASP A 68 -8.23 10.09 -9.19
C ASP A 68 -7.84 9.92 -10.68
N ALA A 69 -8.12 10.90 -11.52
CA ALA A 69 -7.97 10.82 -12.97
C ALA A 69 -6.55 10.39 -13.40
N ASN A 70 -6.48 9.48 -14.37
CA ASN A 70 -5.25 8.92 -14.96
C ASN A 70 -4.31 8.23 -13.97
N SER A 71 -4.74 7.97 -12.72
CA SER A 71 -3.94 7.20 -11.78
C SER A 71 -3.93 5.71 -12.13
N THR A 72 -2.88 5.00 -11.74
CA THR A 72 -2.71 3.59 -12.09
C THR A 72 -2.30 2.77 -10.89
N ILE A 73 -2.94 1.61 -10.70
CA ILE A 73 -2.43 0.54 -9.85
C ILE A 73 -1.95 -0.59 -10.74
N GLU A 74 -0.68 -1.00 -10.58
CA GLU A 74 -0.17 -2.28 -11.07
C GLU A 74 -0.08 -3.24 -9.90
N CYS A 75 -0.72 -4.40 -10.01
CA CYS A 75 -0.79 -5.33 -8.89
C CYS A 75 -0.55 -6.76 -9.35
N GLN A 76 0.29 -7.48 -8.60
CA GLN A 76 0.41 -8.93 -8.70
C GLN A 76 -0.63 -9.63 -7.82
N ASN A 77 -0.27 -10.07 -6.60
CA ASN A 77 -1.22 -10.52 -5.60
C ASN A 77 -0.99 -9.73 -4.31
N PHE A 78 -1.86 -8.80 -4.02
CA PHE A 78 -1.69 -7.92 -2.88
C PHE A 78 -2.92 -7.91 -1.98
N SER A 79 -2.69 -7.95 -0.69
CA SER A 79 -3.77 -7.94 0.29
C SER A 79 -3.59 -6.84 1.31
N PHE A 80 -4.64 -6.06 1.47
CA PHE A 80 -4.85 -5.23 2.64
C PHE A 80 -5.78 -5.98 3.60
N THR A 81 -5.53 -5.93 4.90
CA THR A 81 -6.50 -6.40 5.88
C THR A 81 -7.63 -5.37 6.02
N TYR A 82 -8.09 -5.00 7.20
CA TYR A 82 -9.19 -4.05 7.35
C TYR A 82 -8.70 -2.61 7.59
N GLY A 83 -9.55 -1.63 7.29
CA GLY A 83 -9.29 -0.22 7.57
C GLY A 83 -8.18 0.41 6.72
N ALA A 84 -7.87 -0.17 5.57
CA ALA A 84 -6.92 0.42 4.64
C ALA A 84 -7.50 1.71 4.03
N ASP A 85 -6.69 2.77 3.97
CA ASP A 85 -7.04 4.06 3.39
C ASP A 85 -6.02 4.41 2.29
N VAL A 86 -6.37 4.07 1.05
CA VAL A 86 -5.49 4.17 -0.12
C VAL A 86 -6.03 5.24 -1.06
N ILE A 87 -5.25 6.29 -1.25
CA ILE A 87 -5.58 7.39 -2.16
C ILE A 87 -4.46 7.57 -3.17
N LEU A 88 -4.84 7.44 -4.45
CA LEU A 88 -4.00 7.80 -5.59
C LEU A 88 -4.50 9.13 -6.16
N PHE A 89 -3.64 10.11 -6.17
CA PHE A 89 -3.93 11.42 -6.77
C PHE A 89 -3.75 11.36 -8.29
N LYS A 90 -4.17 12.43 -8.97
CA LYS A 90 -4.14 12.52 -10.44
C LYS A 90 -2.75 12.19 -11.01
N ASN A 91 -2.72 11.34 -12.05
CA ASN A 91 -1.51 10.89 -12.77
C ASN A 91 -0.51 10.08 -11.93
N SER A 92 -0.86 9.65 -10.72
CA SER A 92 0.04 8.87 -9.86
C SER A 92 0.00 7.37 -10.18
N LYS A 93 1.03 6.66 -9.72
CA LYS A 93 1.17 5.22 -9.92
C LYS A 93 1.53 4.50 -8.62
N LEU A 94 0.79 3.44 -8.30
CA LEU A 94 1.08 2.51 -7.21
C LEU A 94 1.39 1.13 -7.76
N VAL A 95 2.56 0.59 -7.43
CA VAL A 95 2.99 -0.74 -7.87
C VAL A 95 3.05 -1.66 -6.66
N LEU A 96 2.32 -2.77 -6.71
CA LEU A 96 2.15 -3.72 -5.63
C LEU A 96 2.56 -5.13 -6.08
N GLY A 97 3.60 -5.67 -5.45
CA GLY A 97 4.08 -7.04 -5.65
C GLY A 97 3.19 -8.09 -4.99
N ASN A 98 3.78 -9.25 -4.67
CA ASN A 98 3.13 -10.31 -3.89
C ASN A 98 3.40 -10.10 -2.40
N SER A 99 2.59 -9.28 -1.76
CA SER A 99 2.80 -8.86 -0.37
C SER A 99 1.48 -8.61 0.35
N TYR A 100 1.54 -8.33 1.64
CA TYR A 100 0.37 -7.92 2.39
C TYR A 100 0.66 -6.81 3.40
N LEU A 101 -0.36 -5.98 3.63
CA LEU A 101 -0.40 -4.98 4.68
C LEU A 101 -1.47 -5.36 5.72
N ASN A 102 -1.10 -5.25 6.99
CA ASN A 102 -2.05 -5.39 8.08
C ASN A 102 -2.98 -4.16 8.18
N SER A 103 -3.77 -4.10 9.22
CA SER A 103 -4.89 -3.15 9.34
C SER A 103 -4.47 -1.68 9.48
N ASN A 104 -5.40 -0.80 9.13
CA ASN A 104 -5.33 0.66 9.29
C ASN A 104 -4.17 1.33 8.56
N CYS A 105 -3.68 0.71 7.50
CA CYS A 105 -2.60 1.29 6.70
C CYS A 105 -3.10 2.46 5.84
N LYS A 106 -2.23 3.47 5.66
CA LYS A 106 -2.49 4.65 4.84
C LYS A 106 -1.47 4.77 3.73
N ILE A 107 -1.96 4.90 2.49
CA ILE A 107 -1.13 5.19 1.32
C ILE A 107 -1.61 6.49 0.69
N ARG A 108 -0.70 7.45 0.52
CA ARG A 108 -0.95 8.72 -0.16
C ARG A 108 0.03 8.84 -1.33
N CYS A 109 -0.44 8.46 -2.51
CA CYS A 109 0.37 8.39 -3.72
C CYS A 109 0.08 9.58 -4.64
N HIS A 110 1.03 10.51 -4.75
CA HIS A 110 0.96 11.69 -5.61
C HIS A 110 1.76 11.52 -6.90
N ASN A 111 2.79 10.66 -6.90
CA ASN A 111 3.67 10.38 -8.02
C ASN A 111 3.84 8.87 -8.20
N LEU A 112 4.71 8.25 -7.40
CA LEU A 112 5.02 6.82 -7.50
C LEU A 112 5.34 6.22 -6.14
N ILE A 113 4.61 5.18 -5.76
CA ILE A 113 4.95 4.31 -4.63
C ILE A 113 5.08 2.88 -5.15
N THR A 114 6.16 2.20 -4.80
CA THR A 114 6.35 0.78 -5.11
C THR A 114 6.53 -0.04 -3.84
N ILE A 115 5.90 -1.20 -3.78
CA ILE A 115 6.07 -2.22 -2.73
C ILE A 115 6.38 -3.54 -3.43
N GLY A 116 7.54 -4.11 -3.16
CA GLY A 116 8.03 -5.32 -3.78
C GLY A 116 7.34 -6.60 -3.30
N ASP A 117 7.95 -7.74 -3.61
CA ASP A 117 7.45 -9.06 -3.26
C ASP A 117 7.90 -9.50 -1.86
N GLY A 118 7.10 -10.33 -1.20
CA GLY A 118 7.44 -10.95 0.08
C GLY A 118 7.54 -9.98 1.27
N CYS A 119 6.99 -8.77 1.15
CA CYS A 119 6.98 -7.81 2.24
C CYS A 119 5.93 -8.16 3.29
N VAL A 120 6.30 -7.98 4.56
CA VAL A 120 5.41 -8.11 5.71
C VAL A 120 5.29 -6.76 6.38
N ILE A 121 4.14 -6.11 6.22
CA ILE A 121 3.92 -4.76 6.72
C ILE A 121 2.85 -4.81 7.81
N SER A 122 3.21 -4.33 9.00
CA SER A 122 2.37 -4.42 10.19
C SER A 122 1.30 -3.31 10.23
N HIS A 123 0.57 -3.23 11.35
CA HIS A 123 -0.58 -2.34 11.55
C HIS A 123 -0.18 -0.86 11.56
N ASP A 124 -1.14 0.01 11.22
CA ASP A 124 -1.01 1.47 11.31
C ASP A 124 0.17 2.06 10.50
N PHE A 125 0.57 1.35 9.45
CA PHE A 125 1.62 1.82 8.53
C PHE A 125 1.14 3.01 7.71
N THR A 126 2.03 3.99 7.51
CA THR A 126 1.76 5.15 6.66
C THR A 126 2.91 5.35 5.67
N VAL A 127 2.57 5.58 4.41
CA VAL A 127 3.53 5.96 3.37
C VAL A 127 2.97 7.09 2.51
N MET A 128 3.81 8.07 2.21
CA MET A 128 3.49 9.19 1.34
C MET A 128 4.71 9.61 0.52
N ASP A 129 4.48 9.93 -0.74
CA ASP A 129 5.50 10.35 -1.71
C ASP A 129 5.47 11.86 -2.00
N SER A 130 4.81 12.64 -1.16
CA SER A 130 4.69 14.09 -1.30
C SER A 130 4.50 14.76 0.05
N ASP A 131 5.05 15.96 0.21
CA ASP A 131 4.78 16.85 1.35
C ASP A 131 3.38 17.50 1.25
N ALA A 132 2.66 17.29 0.15
CA ALA A 132 1.33 17.84 -0.17
C ALA A 132 1.25 19.38 -0.24
N HIS A 133 2.08 20.08 0.49
CA HIS A 133 2.16 21.55 0.59
C HIS A 133 3.51 22.04 0.08
N GLU A 134 3.56 23.34 -0.22
CA GLU A 134 4.79 24.03 -0.60
C GLU A 134 5.54 24.48 0.66
N LEU A 135 6.85 24.23 0.66
CA LEU A 135 7.78 24.76 1.63
C LEU A 135 8.86 25.54 0.88
N ASP A 136 9.08 26.79 1.25
CA ASP A 136 10.04 27.70 0.58
C ASP A 136 9.83 27.77 -0.97
N GLY A 137 8.56 27.83 -1.39
CA GLY A 137 8.17 27.94 -2.80
C GLY A 137 8.32 26.65 -3.61
N SER A 138 8.62 25.52 -2.98
CA SER A 138 8.72 24.21 -3.65
C SER A 138 7.86 23.16 -2.98
N ARG A 139 7.25 22.29 -3.81
CA ARG A 139 6.56 21.09 -3.36
C ARG A 139 7.44 19.89 -3.65
N ASN A 140 7.87 19.21 -2.60
CA ASN A 140 8.62 17.97 -2.76
C ASN A 140 7.67 16.81 -3.00
N THR A 141 7.80 16.18 -4.16
CA THR A 141 7.06 14.98 -4.53
C THR A 141 8.05 14.04 -5.20
N ASN A 142 8.54 13.06 -4.43
CA ASN A 142 9.59 12.14 -4.85
C ASN A 142 9.13 10.70 -4.65
N PRO A 143 9.41 9.79 -5.59
CA PRO A 143 9.03 8.41 -5.48
C PRO A 143 9.46 7.76 -4.18
N VAL A 144 8.63 6.85 -3.66
CA VAL A 144 8.99 5.96 -2.54
C VAL A 144 9.09 4.54 -3.06
N HIS A 145 10.21 3.89 -2.77
CA HIS A 145 10.47 2.52 -3.17
C HIS A 145 10.68 1.62 -1.96
N ILE A 146 9.82 0.63 -1.78
CA ILE A 146 10.00 -0.45 -0.80
C ILE A 146 10.39 -1.69 -1.59
N GLY A 147 11.58 -2.21 -1.34
CA GLY A 147 12.16 -3.37 -2.01
C GLY A 147 11.44 -4.68 -1.69
N ASN A 148 12.09 -5.80 -2.00
CA ASN A 148 11.54 -7.11 -1.75
C ASN A 148 11.90 -7.61 -0.35
N HIS A 149 11.07 -8.50 0.21
CA HIS A 149 11.32 -9.14 1.49
C HIS A 149 11.62 -8.13 2.61
N VAL A 150 10.86 -7.03 2.69
CA VAL A 150 11.01 -5.99 3.71
C VAL A 150 10.04 -6.25 4.86
N TRP A 151 10.55 -6.21 6.09
CA TRP A 151 9.70 -6.25 7.28
C TRP A 151 9.53 -4.87 7.89
N ILE A 152 8.29 -4.40 7.94
CA ILE A 152 7.93 -3.10 8.52
C ILE A 152 7.10 -3.32 9.78
N GLY A 153 7.59 -2.84 10.92
CA GLY A 153 6.91 -2.91 12.21
C GLY A 153 5.65 -2.02 12.26
N THR A 154 4.90 -2.16 13.35
CA THR A 154 3.67 -1.38 13.56
C THR A 154 3.94 0.12 13.71
N ARG A 155 3.01 0.97 13.26
CA ARG A 155 3.09 2.45 13.36
C ARG A 155 4.34 3.06 12.74
N VAL A 156 4.84 2.48 11.67
CA VAL A 156 5.93 3.05 10.89
C VAL A 156 5.38 4.06 9.89
N THR A 157 6.09 5.17 9.74
CA THR A 157 5.84 6.17 8.69
C THR A 157 7.05 6.27 7.77
N ILE A 158 6.83 6.15 6.45
CA ILE A 158 7.85 6.38 5.42
C ILE A 158 7.48 7.67 4.67
N LEU A 159 8.42 8.60 4.63
CA LEU A 159 8.26 9.90 3.98
C LEU A 159 8.70 9.87 2.52
N ASN A 160 8.39 10.96 1.82
CA ASN A 160 8.67 11.11 0.40
C ASN A 160 10.17 10.93 0.06
N GLY A 161 10.46 10.38 -1.11
CA GLY A 161 11.82 10.20 -1.63
C GLY A 161 12.61 9.04 -1.04
N VAL A 162 12.05 8.27 -0.09
CA VAL A 162 12.77 7.19 0.60
C VAL A 162 12.80 5.92 -0.23
N THR A 163 13.99 5.33 -0.33
CA THR A 163 14.20 3.96 -0.82
C THR A 163 14.53 3.03 0.33
N VAL A 164 13.74 1.96 0.50
CA VAL A 164 14.00 0.87 1.45
C VAL A 164 14.54 -0.32 0.68
N GLY A 165 15.78 -0.70 0.94
CA GLY A 165 16.46 -1.81 0.26
C GLY A 165 15.89 -3.18 0.62
N ASP A 166 16.13 -4.17 -0.24
CA ASP A 166 15.67 -5.54 -0.08
C ASP A 166 16.12 -6.15 1.25
N GLY A 167 15.27 -6.94 1.88
CA GLY A 167 15.57 -7.62 3.13
C GLY A 167 15.68 -6.71 4.37
N ALA A 168 15.43 -5.42 4.23
CA ALA A 168 15.50 -4.48 5.35
C ALA A 168 14.40 -4.72 6.39
N VAL A 169 14.69 -4.32 7.62
CA VAL A 169 13.75 -4.34 8.75
C VAL A 169 13.61 -2.95 9.32
N ILE A 170 12.38 -2.48 9.48
CA ILE A 170 12.07 -1.19 10.10
C ILE A 170 11.35 -1.44 11.42
N ALA A 171 11.98 -1.02 12.53
CA ALA A 171 11.45 -1.19 13.87
C ALA A 171 10.13 -0.41 14.06
N ALA A 172 9.25 -0.95 14.90
CA ALA A 172 7.95 -0.34 15.21
C ALA A 172 8.08 1.11 15.69
N GLY A 173 7.11 1.97 15.33
CA GLY A 173 7.05 3.37 15.73
C GLY A 173 8.07 4.29 15.04
N SER A 174 8.76 3.82 14.02
CA SER A 174 9.81 4.61 13.34
C SER A 174 9.26 5.59 12.33
N VAL A 175 9.96 6.71 12.14
CA VAL A 175 9.75 7.67 11.05
C VAL A 175 10.98 7.65 10.15
N VAL A 176 10.82 7.09 8.95
CA VAL A 176 11.90 6.92 7.98
C VAL A 176 11.94 8.13 7.07
N THR A 177 13.05 8.89 7.16
CA THR A 177 13.27 10.14 6.43
C THR A 177 14.44 10.08 5.45
N LYS A 178 15.16 8.95 5.42
CA LYS A 178 16.33 8.70 4.57
C LYS A 178 16.31 7.25 4.09
N ASP A 179 17.05 6.99 3.04
CA ASP A 179 17.19 5.65 2.47
C ASP A 179 17.68 4.64 3.49
N VAL A 180 17.15 3.42 3.37
CA VAL A 180 17.49 2.27 4.22
C VAL A 180 18.25 1.25 3.38
N ALA A 181 19.47 0.93 3.82
CA ALA A 181 20.31 -0.04 3.12
C ALA A 181 19.68 -1.45 3.13
N PRO A 182 19.93 -2.27 2.10
CA PRO A 182 19.48 -3.65 2.08
C PRO A 182 19.97 -4.45 3.30
N ASN A 183 19.15 -5.41 3.74
CA ASN A 183 19.46 -6.30 4.87
C ASN A 183 19.89 -5.58 6.14
N SER A 184 19.38 -4.39 6.40
CA SER A 184 19.68 -3.61 7.60
C SER A 184 18.46 -3.44 8.50
N LEU A 185 18.70 -3.22 9.78
CA LEU A 185 17.70 -2.84 10.76
C LEU A 185 17.84 -1.35 11.09
N VAL A 186 16.77 -0.61 10.91
CA VAL A 186 16.67 0.81 11.30
C VAL A 186 15.52 1.03 12.27
N GLY A 187 15.61 2.09 13.09
CA GLY A 187 14.53 2.44 14.02
C GLY A 187 14.68 3.82 14.64
N GLY A 188 13.58 4.33 15.17
CA GLY A 188 13.51 5.62 15.88
C GLY A 188 12.87 6.75 15.09
N VAL A 189 12.85 7.97 15.65
CA VAL A 189 12.25 9.19 15.09
C VAL A 189 13.28 10.32 15.19
N PRO A 190 13.96 10.69 14.09
CA PRO A 190 14.02 9.98 12.81
C PRO A 190 14.71 8.63 12.89
N ALA A 191 14.39 7.70 11.99
CA ALA A 191 14.98 6.37 11.96
C ALA A 191 16.49 6.44 11.68
N LYS A 192 17.25 5.65 12.45
CA LYS A 192 18.71 5.50 12.33
C LYS A 192 19.09 4.02 12.25
N MET A 193 20.24 3.74 11.67
CA MET A 193 20.81 2.40 11.62
C MET A 193 21.01 1.84 13.03
N ILE A 194 20.45 0.66 13.29
CA ILE A 194 20.63 -0.13 14.52
C ILE A 194 21.60 -1.28 14.26
N LYS A 195 21.44 -1.95 13.10
CA LYS A 195 22.25 -3.11 12.70
C LYS A 195 22.40 -3.15 11.19
N SER A 196 23.63 -3.34 10.70
CA SER A 196 23.96 -3.30 9.25
C SER A 196 23.74 -4.61 8.51
N LYS A 197 23.56 -5.72 9.22
CA LYS A 197 23.27 -7.04 8.62
C LYS A 197 22.24 -7.76 9.46
N VAL A 198 21.05 -7.98 8.88
CA VAL A 198 19.98 -8.74 9.51
C VAL A 198 19.43 -9.74 8.49
N GLU A 199 18.98 -10.86 8.99
CA GLU A 199 18.13 -11.81 8.28
C GLU A 199 16.86 -11.99 9.09
N TRP A 200 15.73 -12.03 8.45
CA TRP A 200 14.45 -12.28 9.08
C TRP A 200 13.63 -13.30 8.27
N LYS A 201 12.75 -14.01 8.95
CA LYS A 201 11.85 -15.00 8.35
C LYS A 201 10.46 -14.82 8.92
N VAL A 202 9.44 -15.22 8.16
CA VAL A 202 8.04 -15.29 8.60
C VAL A 202 7.82 -16.53 9.44
#